data_efe310d465cd50953429b1dfa088cba0
#
_entry.id   efe310d465cd50953429b1dfa088cba0
#
_cell.length_a   1.000
_cell.length_b   1.000
_cell.length_c   1.000
_cell.angle_alpha   90.00
_cell.angle_beta   90.00
_cell.angle_gamma   90.00
#
_symmetry.space_group_name_H-M   'P 1'
#
loop_
_entity.id
_entity.type
_entity.pdbx_description
1 polymer ?
#
loop_
_entity_poly.entity_id
_entity_poly.type
_entity_poly.pdbx_seq_one_letter_code
_entity_poly.pdbx_strand_id
1 'polypeptide(L)'
;LQDFLVYVVEESLSGRADDIRAKTIAMDVYGGSMSEMPRRENVVRVDAGRLRRKLAEYYATDGRDEKTVFDLPKGGYAPLISKRLGEAALPETPKFETKATAWVKPGAGIAGVFLLGCCVIAFWLASTWQDSATDLPVDGLSRDERSAIFDASPMRLQAVNLANTGRDLIFPALEPARLDAALTIFKGAIENDESYFGGLAGAAQVAATIAVLTPDPDLASSMLSYADTRANRAVELAPETGWSQSAKAWVEFAKNNWPEAMEAAQRAQRLAPNDVHVLEFVSLIMLYSGSFEEVIVISEDARSKFDLERGYVFQNAMGSAKFHLKDYEGAVSAFEQATENGGPVGPVSVAYLMASYQMLGNESKAQALSEKLSREWPDSRVDALFQKLFADPKYGKDLGDAMRQANWRPSHSR
;
A
#
# COMPACT_ATOMS: atom_id res chain seq x y z
N LEU A 1 11.04 21.38 -1.04
CA LEU A 1 11.05 20.62 0.21
C LEU A 1 11.90 21.30 1.29
N GLN A 2 13.03 21.88 0.92
CA GLN A 2 13.88 22.62 1.88
C GLN A 2 13.10 23.79 2.48
N ASP A 3 12.48 24.62 1.66
CA ASP A 3 11.70 25.79 2.10
C ASP A 3 10.51 25.37 2.97
N PHE A 4 9.88 24.24 2.65
CA PHE A 4 8.83 23.66 3.47
C PHE A 4 9.34 23.27 4.87
N LEU A 5 10.47 22.55 4.96
CA LEU A 5 11.06 22.17 6.24
C LEU A 5 11.46 23.40 7.06
N VAL A 6 12.13 24.37 6.46
CA VAL A 6 12.53 25.62 7.11
C VAL A 6 11.31 26.32 7.68
N TYR A 7 10.27 26.51 6.86
CA TYR A 7 9.04 27.19 7.30
C TYR A 7 8.39 26.53 8.51
N VAL A 8 8.16 25.20 8.47
CA VAL A 8 7.46 24.52 9.56
C VAL A 8 8.30 24.48 10.85
N VAL A 9 9.64 24.44 10.74
CA VAL A 9 10.54 24.51 11.91
C VAL A 9 10.55 25.91 12.49
N GLU A 10 10.67 26.97 11.69
CA GLU A 10 10.67 28.35 12.13
C GLU A 10 9.36 28.77 12.81
N GLU A 11 8.22 28.40 12.20
CA GLU A 11 6.89 28.65 12.78
C GLU A 11 6.71 27.91 14.11
N SER A 12 7.15 26.66 14.19
CA SER A 12 7.07 25.88 15.41
C SER A 12 7.96 26.45 16.52
N LEU A 13 9.19 26.83 16.22
CA LEU A 13 10.11 27.47 17.17
C LEU A 13 9.63 28.87 17.62
N SER A 14 8.86 29.55 16.78
CA SER A 14 8.25 30.84 17.09
C SER A 14 6.96 30.72 17.93
N GLY A 15 6.57 29.49 18.32
CA GLY A 15 5.39 29.23 19.13
C GLY A 15 4.06 29.24 18.37
N ARG A 16 4.10 29.23 17.03
CA ARG A 16 2.91 29.21 16.16
C ARG A 16 2.63 27.84 15.54
N ALA A 17 3.00 26.77 16.25
CA ALA A 17 2.80 25.39 15.78
C ALA A 17 1.32 25.08 15.42
N ASP A 18 0.37 25.65 16.15
CA ASP A 18 -1.07 25.45 15.91
C ASP A 18 -1.59 26.12 14.64
N ASP A 19 -0.84 27.09 14.09
CA ASP A 19 -1.17 27.81 12.86
C ASP A 19 -0.60 27.11 11.60
N ILE A 20 0.22 26.09 11.77
CA ILE A 20 0.84 25.33 10.67
C ILE A 20 -0.22 24.39 10.05
N ARG A 21 -0.85 24.87 8.97
CA ARG A 21 -1.89 24.12 8.23
C ARG A 21 -1.54 24.05 6.76
N ALA A 22 -2.13 23.10 6.03
CA ALA A 22 -1.92 22.97 4.59
C ALA A 22 -2.12 24.30 3.84
N LYS A 23 -3.13 25.08 4.24
CA LYS A 23 -3.45 26.36 3.65
C LYS A 23 -2.39 27.43 3.90
N THR A 24 -1.87 27.54 5.12
CA THR A 24 -0.82 28.52 5.46
C THR A 24 0.48 28.16 4.73
N ILE A 25 0.87 26.89 4.73
CA ILE A 25 2.03 26.41 3.97
C ILE A 25 1.86 26.68 2.46
N ALA A 26 0.67 26.41 1.92
CA ALA A 26 0.38 26.65 0.50
C ALA A 26 0.53 28.14 0.12
N MET A 27 0.17 29.06 1.01
CA MET A 27 0.31 30.50 0.80
C MET A 27 1.75 30.98 0.94
N ASP A 28 2.42 30.58 2.02
CA ASP A 28 3.67 31.18 2.45
C ASP A 28 4.89 30.53 1.77
N VAL A 29 4.83 29.23 1.49
CA VAL A 29 5.94 28.48 0.86
C VAL A 29 5.79 28.39 -0.65
N TYR A 30 4.56 28.16 -1.16
CA TYR A 30 4.36 27.91 -2.59
C TYR A 30 3.78 29.12 -3.34
N GLY A 31 3.36 30.17 -2.64
CA GLY A 31 2.79 31.41 -3.20
C GLY A 31 1.56 31.13 -4.07
N GLY A 32 0.58 32.00 -4.17
CA GLY A 32 -0.49 31.81 -5.11
C GLY A 32 -1.79 32.56 -4.83
N SER A 33 -2.65 32.62 -5.85
CA SER A 33 -3.96 33.27 -5.75
C SER A 33 -4.98 32.32 -5.06
N MET A 34 -6.04 32.91 -4.48
CA MET A 34 -7.12 32.16 -3.84
C MET A 34 -7.79 31.11 -4.75
N SER A 35 -7.75 31.30 -6.06
CA SER A 35 -8.34 30.40 -7.05
C SER A 35 -7.55 29.09 -7.24
N GLU A 36 -6.25 29.09 -6.90
CA GLU A 36 -5.36 27.91 -7.04
C GLU A 36 -5.21 27.14 -5.73
N MET A 37 -5.82 27.58 -4.65
CA MET A 37 -5.66 27.04 -3.31
C MET A 37 -5.90 25.52 -3.20
N PRO A 38 -6.98 24.93 -3.77
CA PRO A 38 -7.21 23.49 -3.65
C PRO A 38 -6.11 22.62 -4.29
N ARG A 39 -5.52 23.10 -5.42
CA ARG A 39 -4.39 22.41 -6.06
C ARG A 39 -3.11 22.49 -5.22
N ARG A 40 -2.87 23.64 -4.59
CA ARG A 40 -1.66 23.88 -3.79
C ARG A 40 -1.70 23.17 -2.44
N GLU A 41 -2.85 23.04 -1.82
CA GLU A 41 -3.02 22.22 -0.62
C GLU A 41 -2.69 20.74 -0.89
N ASN A 42 -3.03 20.23 -2.08
CA ASN A 42 -2.63 18.87 -2.48
C ASN A 42 -1.11 18.76 -2.68
N VAL A 43 -0.44 19.79 -3.25
CA VAL A 43 1.03 19.83 -3.34
C VAL A 43 1.66 19.79 -1.94
N VAL A 44 1.11 20.56 -0.99
CA VAL A 44 1.59 20.57 0.41
C VAL A 44 1.49 19.17 1.04
N ARG A 45 0.37 18.45 0.81
CA ARG A 45 0.19 17.08 1.31
C ARG A 45 1.22 16.10 0.74
N VAL A 46 1.42 16.16 -0.58
CA VAL A 46 2.42 15.31 -1.26
C VAL A 46 3.83 15.61 -0.76
N ASP A 47 4.19 16.89 -0.64
CA ASP A 47 5.51 17.30 -0.20
C ASP A 47 5.75 17.02 1.28
N ALA A 48 4.72 17.06 2.13
CA ALA A 48 4.81 16.60 3.51
C ALA A 48 5.12 15.09 3.58
N GLY A 49 4.49 14.28 2.73
CA GLY A 49 4.79 12.84 2.61
C GLY A 49 6.23 12.59 2.16
N ARG A 50 6.70 13.33 1.15
CA ARG A 50 8.10 13.26 0.68
C ARG A 50 9.10 13.70 1.75
N LEU A 51 8.77 14.75 2.51
CA LEU A 51 9.63 15.28 3.57
C LEU A 51 9.77 14.26 4.71
N ARG A 52 8.68 13.64 5.16
CA ARG A 52 8.72 12.56 6.16
C ARG A 52 9.65 11.43 5.75
N ARG A 53 9.55 10.98 4.50
CA ARG A 53 10.40 9.92 3.97
C ARG A 53 11.87 10.31 3.94
N LYS A 54 12.18 11.52 3.47
CA LYS A 54 13.56 12.02 3.44
C LYS A 54 14.16 12.22 4.82
N LEU A 55 13.38 12.68 5.81
CA LEU A 55 13.83 12.79 7.19
C LEU A 55 14.11 11.40 7.79
N ALA A 56 13.22 10.43 7.56
CA ALA A 56 13.42 9.05 8.01
C ALA A 56 14.68 8.42 7.38
N GLU A 57 14.89 8.61 6.07
CA GLU A 57 16.09 8.15 5.36
C GLU A 57 17.36 8.81 5.91
N TYR A 58 17.35 10.12 6.07
CA TYR A 58 18.48 10.89 6.62
C TYR A 58 18.89 10.39 8.01
N TYR A 59 17.92 10.24 8.93
CA TYR A 59 18.23 9.76 10.29
C TYR A 59 18.54 8.27 10.39
N ALA A 60 18.24 7.50 9.34
CA ALA A 60 18.69 6.11 9.22
C ALA A 60 20.13 5.99 8.69
N THR A 61 20.64 7.02 7.98
CA THR A 61 21.93 7.02 7.31
C THR A 61 22.84 8.13 7.85
N ASP A 62 22.88 9.28 7.19
CA ASP A 62 23.84 10.37 7.43
C ASP A 62 23.61 11.10 8.76
N GLY A 63 22.36 11.19 9.20
CA GLY A 63 21.95 11.84 10.44
C GLY A 63 21.87 10.91 11.67
N ARG A 64 22.44 9.70 11.59
CA ARG A 64 22.33 8.69 12.66
C ARG A 64 22.87 9.19 14.01
N ASP A 65 23.92 10.02 14.00
CA ASP A 65 24.58 10.54 15.19
C ASP A 65 24.10 11.94 15.60
N GLU A 66 23.11 12.47 14.88
CA GLU A 66 22.54 13.79 15.20
C GLU A 66 21.84 13.77 16.57
N LYS A 67 22.17 14.77 17.40
CA LYS A 67 21.62 14.92 18.75
C LYS A 67 20.17 15.44 18.74
N THR A 68 19.75 16.09 17.66
CA THR A 68 18.42 16.66 17.52
C THR A 68 17.74 16.00 16.33
N VAL A 69 16.57 15.42 16.55
CA VAL A 69 15.78 14.74 15.54
C VAL A 69 14.51 15.53 15.27
N PHE A 70 14.26 15.85 14.01
CA PHE A 70 13.02 16.44 13.54
C PHE A 70 12.14 15.33 12.95
N ASP A 71 10.94 15.18 13.49
CA ASP A 71 9.92 14.30 12.93
C ASP A 71 8.69 15.11 12.54
N LEU A 72 8.06 14.76 11.41
CA LEU A 72 6.84 15.39 10.95
C LEU A 72 5.69 14.39 11.10
N PRO A 73 4.85 14.50 12.15
CA PRO A 73 3.83 13.48 12.44
C PRO A 73 2.79 13.35 11.32
N LYS A 74 2.28 12.12 11.14
CA LYS A 74 1.16 11.86 10.22
C LYS A 74 -0.08 12.62 10.75
N GLY A 75 -0.82 13.28 9.85
CA GLY A 75 -2.01 14.05 10.18
C GLY A 75 -1.75 15.50 10.61
N GLY A 76 -0.48 15.92 10.75
CA GLY A 76 -0.08 17.28 11.08
C GLY A 76 1.09 17.79 10.24
N TYR A 77 1.37 19.10 10.33
CA TYR A 77 2.51 19.73 9.66
C TYR A 77 3.48 20.39 10.65
N ALA A 78 3.11 20.45 11.93
CA ALA A 78 4.01 20.93 12.99
C ALA A 78 5.05 19.85 13.30
N PRO A 79 6.37 20.16 13.21
CA PRO A 79 7.42 19.19 13.50
C PRO A 79 7.53 18.90 14.99
N LEU A 80 7.79 17.64 15.32
CA LEU A 80 8.22 17.22 16.65
C LEU A 80 9.75 17.29 16.69
N ILE A 81 10.27 18.07 17.64
CA ILE A 81 11.71 18.25 17.86
C ILE A 81 12.09 17.47 19.10
N SER A 82 12.85 16.38 18.93
CA SER A 82 13.32 15.55 20.02
C SER A 82 14.85 15.56 20.13
N LYS A 83 15.37 15.45 21.34
CA LYS A 83 16.81 15.25 21.57
C LYS A 83 17.06 13.76 21.77
N ARG A 84 17.98 13.18 21.00
CA ARG A 84 18.55 11.87 21.31
C ARG A 84 19.36 11.99 22.58
N LEU A 85 18.86 11.48 23.69
CA LEU A 85 19.64 11.31 24.91
C LEU A 85 20.62 10.17 24.64
N GLY A 86 21.93 10.49 24.72
CA GLY A 86 22.99 9.48 24.74
C GLY A 86 22.76 8.53 25.90
N GLU A 87 23.17 7.29 25.72
CA GLU A 87 23.09 6.19 26.66
C GLU A 87 23.48 6.62 28.07
N ALA A 88 22.52 6.87 28.96
CA ALA A 88 22.75 7.03 30.41
C ALA A 88 21.46 6.74 31.18
N ALA A 89 21.53 5.66 31.96
CA ALA A 89 20.79 5.37 33.22
C ALA A 89 19.25 5.32 33.13
N LEU A 90 18.73 4.10 33.29
CA LEU A 90 17.36 3.81 33.64
C LEU A 90 16.93 4.60 34.89
N PRO A 91 15.82 5.33 34.86
CA PRO A 91 15.25 5.89 36.10
C PRO A 91 14.49 4.79 36.85
N GLU A 92 14.75 4.75 38.18
CA GLU A 92 14.06 3.86 39.10
C GLU A 92 12.55 4.10 39.11
N THR A 93 11.80 3.01 39.14
CA THR A 93 10.34 2.99 39.19
C THR A 93 9.81 3.64 40.48
N PRO A 94 8.85 4.58 40.42
CA PRO A 94 8.17 5.05 41.62
C PRO A 94 7.22 3.97 42.15
N LYS A 95 7.43 3.60 43.42
CA LYS A 95 6.50 2.74 44.19
C LYS A 95 5.21 3.52 44.46
N PHE A 96 4.11 3.05 43.85
CA PHE A 96 2.78 3.51 44.27
C PHE A 96 2.33 2.78 45.53
N GLU A 97 2.19 3.51 46.63
CA GLU A 97 1.52 3.04 47.86
C GLU A 97 -0.02 3.05 47.59
N THR A 98 -0.61 1.88 47.66
CA THR A 98 -2.08 1.71 47.62
C THR A 98 -2.65 2.07 49.01
N LYS A 99 -3.34 3.19 49.15
CA LYS A 99 -4.22 3.47 50.28
C LYS A 99 -5.56 2.76 50.07
N ALA A 100 -5.82 1.77 50.93
CA ALA A 100 -7.09 1.09 51.02
C ALA A 100 -8.18 2.04 51.56
N THR A 101 -9.20 2.30 50.77
CA THR A 101 -10.39 3.05 51.18
C THR A 101 -11.49 2.08 51.67
N ALA A 102 -12.03 2.33 52.83
CA ALA A 102 -12.98 1.53 53.58
C ALA A 102 -14.34 1.40 52.85
N TRP A 103 -14.87 0.21 52.90
CA TRP A 103 -16.21 -0.12 52.39
C TRP A 103 -17.32 0.51 53.30
N VAL A 104 -18.19 1.33 52.67
CA VAL A 104 -19.44 1.77 53.29
C VAL A 104 -20.56 0.89 52.71
N LYS A 105 -21.34 0.23 53.62
CA LYS A 105 -22.49 -0.57 53.25
C LYS A 105 -23.68 0.36 52.89
N PRO A 106 -24.37 0.18 51.74
CA PRO A 106 -25.62 0.88 51.47
C PRO A 106 -26.82 0.12 52.03
N GLY A 107 -27.70 0.88 52.70
CA GLY A 107 -28.99 0.41 53.22
C GLY A 107 -30.00 0.25 52.10
N ALA A 108 -30.91 -0.70 52.30
CA ALA A 108 -31.97 -1.07 51.37
C ALA A 108 -33.05 0.02 51.28
N GLY A 109 -33.35 0.43 50.06
CA GLY A 109 -34.52 1.27 49.74
C GLY A 109 -34.27 2.19 48.57
N ILE A 110 -34.71 1.83 47.41
CA ILE A 110 -34.97 2.50 46.11
C ILE A 110 -34.47 1.62 44.96
N ALA A 111 -35.10 0.48 44.74
CA ALA A 111 -34.73 -0.45 43.69
C ALA A 111 -35.63 -0.41 42.42
N GLY A 112 -36.53 0.58 42.30
CA GLY A 112 -37.55 0.58 41.25
C GLY A 112 -37.38 1.60 40.12
N VAL A 113 -36.57 2.65 40.28
CA VAL A 113 -36.47 3.73 39.28
C VAL A 113 -35.15 3.68 38.53
N PHE A 114 -34.15 2.95 39.06
CA PHE A 114 -32.83 2.84 38.44
C PHE A 114 -32.71 1.84 37.26
N LEU A 115 -33.62 0.84 37.16
CA LEU A 115 -33.58 -0.17 36.09
C LEU A 115 -34.00 0.38 34.72
N LEU A 116 -34.95 1.33 34.67
CA LEU A 116 -35.35 1.97 33.41
C LEU A 116 -34.34 3.02 32.92
N GLY A 117 -33.67 3.73 33.84
CA GLY A 117 -32.63 4.68 33.52
C GLY A 117 -31.36 4.00 33.00
N CYS A 118 -30.95 2.84 33.57
CA CYS A 118 -29.81 2.08 33.11
C CYS A 118 -29.99 1.45 31.71
N CYS A 119 -31.23 1.03 31.38
CA CYS A 119 -31.53 0.51 30.04
C CYS A 119 -31.49 1.59 28.95
N VAL A 120 -31.93 2.81 29.25
CA VAL A 120 -31.87 3.92 28.30
C VAL A 120 -30.44 4.43 28.16
N ILE A 121 -29.65 4.49 29.23
CA ILE A 121 -28.24 4.87 29.20
C ILE A 121 -27.40 3.77 28.51
N ALA A 122 -27.69 2.50 28.75
CA ALA A 122 -27.02 1.39 28.07
C ALA A 122 -27.38 1.33 26.59
N PHE A 123 -28.60 1.64 26.20
CA PHE A 123 -29.03 1.76 24.80
C PHE A 123 -28.39 2.99 24.11
N TRP A 124 -28.29 4.11 24.83
CA TRP A 124 -27.62 5.32 24.32
C TRP A 124 -26.09 5.16 24.22
N LEU A 125 -25.45 4.52 25.19
CA LEU A 125 -24.05 4.14 25.13
C LEU A 125 -23.79 3.09 24.05
N ALA A 126 -24.69 2.11 23.85
CA ALA A 126 -24.56 1.15 22.76
C ALA A 126 -24.75 1.79 21.38
N SER A 127 -25.62 2.79 21.24
CA SER A 127 -25.79 3.53 19.98
C SER A 127 -24.64 4.51 19.69
N THR A 128 -23.96 5.04 20.71
CA THR A 128 -22.74 5.87 20.53
C THR A 128 -21.48 5.03 20.30
N TRP A 129 -21.50 3.73 20.59
CA TRP A 129 -20.41 2.80 20.26
C TRP A 129 -20.50 2.27 18.83
N GLN A 130 -21.63 2.47 18.15
CA GLN A 130 -21.83 2.00 16.77
C GLN A 130 -21.30 2.99 15.73
N ASP A 131 -21.02 4.25 16.10
CA ASP A 131 -20.46 5.27 15.21
C ASP A 131 -18.93 5.44 15.30
N SER A 132 -18.23 4.62 16.12
CA SER A 132 -16.77 4.65 16.23
C SER A 132 -16.06 3.51 15.48
N ALA A 133 -16.75 2.85 14.56
CA ALA A 133 -16.22 1.71 13.81
C ALA A 133 -15.59 2.10 12.45
N THR A 134 -15.16 3.36 12.27
CA THR A 134 -14.64 3.84 10.97
C THR A 134 -13.24 4.41 10.98
N ASP A 135 -12.49 4.29 12.07
CA ASP A 135 -11.05 4.59 12.07
C ASP A 135 -10.23 3.33 12.39
N LEU A 136 -10.27 2.34 11.49
CA LEU A 136 -9.21 1.34 11.48
C LEU A 136 -7.93 2.03 10.98
N PRO A 137 -6.84 2.04 11.78
CA PRO A 137 -5.58 2.62 11.32
C PRO A 137 -5.11 1.86 10.07
N VAL A 138 -4.53 2.58 9.13
CA VAL A 138 -3.97 2.07 7.87
C VAL A 138 -2.98 0.90 8.07
N ASP A 139 -2.52 0.67 9.28
CA ASP A 139 -1.61 -0.42 9.69
C ASP A 139 -2.33 -1.66 10.28
N GLY A 140 -3.64 -1.76 10.20
CA GLY A 140 -4.42 -2.98 10.51
C GLY A 140 -4.54 -3.39 11.97
N LEU A 141 -3.77 -2.83 12.91
CA LEU A 141 -3.84 -3.13 14.35
C LEU A 141 -4.05 -1.86 15.18
N SER A 142 -5.02 -1.89 16.09
CA SER A 142 -5.24 -0.86 17.08
C SER A 142 -4.09 -0.79 18.10
N ARG A 143 -4.01 0.32 18.85
CA ARG A 143 -3.01 0.48 19.91
C ARG A 143 -3.09 -0.63 20.95
N ASP A 144 -4.30 -1.02 21.34
CA ASP A 144 -4.54 -2.03 22.36
C ASP A 144 -4.14 -3.43 21.86
N GLU A 145 -4.45 -3.76 20.61
CA GLU A 145 -3.98 -5.01 19.98
C GLU A 145 -2.45 -5.07 19.90
N ARG A 146 -1.80 -3.97 19.53
CA ARG A 146 -0.33 -3.89 19.50
C ARG A 146 0.27 -4.06 20.89
N SER A 147 -0.32 -3.46 21.93
CA SER A 147 0.11 -3.62 23.31
C SER A 147 -0.05 -5.06 23.78
N ALA A 148 -1.18 -5.69 23.50
CA ALA A 148 -1.44 -7.08 23.86
C ALA A 148 -0.45 -8.05 23.16
N ILE A 149 -0.13 -7.81 21.89
CA ILE A 149 0.87 -8.60 21.17
C ILE A 149 2.26 -8.39 21.78
N PHE A 150 2.62 -7.15 22.13
CA PHE A 150 3.91 -6.85 22.78
C PHE A 150 4.05 -7.55 24.13
N ASP A 151 3.01 -7.49 24.96
CA ASP A 151 2.99 -8.13 26.28
C ASP A 151 3.10 -9.65 26.19
N ALA A 152 2.51 -10.26 25.15
CA ALA A 152 2.61 -11.67 24.88
C ALA A 152 3.96 -12.08 24.27
N SER A 153 4.47 -11.32 23.29
CA SER A 153 5.74 -11.59 22.62
C SER A 153 6.23 -10.34 21.86
N PRO A 154 7.26 -9.64 22.34
CA PRO A 154 7.90 -8.55 21.59
C PRO A 154 8.40 -8.96 20.22
N MET A 155 8.91 -10.19 20.07
CA MET A 155 9.37 -10.72 18.76
C MET A 155 8.22 -10.90 17.78
N ARG A 156 7.04 -11.33 18.27
CA ARG A 156 5.82 -11.38 17.45
C ARG A 156 5.43 -9.99 16.94
N LEU A 157 5.45 -8.97 17.78
CA LEU A 157 5.15 -7.60 17.37
C LEU A 157 6.18 -7.10 16.35
N GLN A 158 7.46 -7.43 16.52
CA GLN A 158 8.51 -7.09 15.57
C GLN A 158 8.25 -7.77 14.20
N ALA A 159 7.87 -9.06 14.20
CA ALA A 159 7.50 -9.77 12.98
C ALA A 159 6.33 -9.11 12.25
N VAL A 160 5.29 -8.67 13.00
CA VAL A 160 4.14 -7.93 12.45
C VAL A 160 4.59 -6.60 11.82
N ASN A 161 5.43 -5.83 12.52
CA ASN A 161 5.92 -4.55 12.02
C ASN A 161 6.74 -4.71 10.73
N LEU A 162 7.66 -5.67 10.70
CA LEU A 162 8.46 -5.97 9.51
C LEU A 162 7.56 -6.41 8.34
N ALA A 163 6.60 -7.29 8.58
CA ALA A 163 5.71 -7.77 7.54
C ALA A 163 4.85 -6.64 6.94
N ASN A 164 4.33 -5.73 7.76
CA ASN A 164 3.60 -4.56 7.27
C ASN A 164 4.50 -3.63 6.45
N THR A 165 5.75 -3.38 6.91
CA THR A 165 6.73 -2.61 6.13
C THR A 165 7.03 -3.28 4.77
N GLY A 166 7.17 -4.61 4.77
CA GLY A 166 7.40 -5.37 3.53
C GLY A 166 6.26 -5.24 2.53
N ARG A 167 5.00 -5.21 2.99
CA ARG A 167 3.82 -5.02 2.12
C ARG A 167 3.88 -3.70 1.34
N ASP A 168 4.27 -2.61 1.99
CA ASP A 168 4.37 -1.28 1.38
C ASP A 168 5.44 -1.21 0.27
N LEU A 169 6.36 -2.18 0.23
CA LEU A 169 7.42 -2.25 -0.77
C LEU A 169 7.07 -3.10 -2.00
N ILE A 170 6.01 -3.92 -1.95
CA ILE A 170 5.70 -4.83 -3.06
C ILE A 170 5.36 -4.06 -4.34
N PHE A 171 4.55 -3.01 -4.23
CA PHE A 171 4.18 -2.21 -5.40
C PHE A 171 4.93 -0.88 -5.46
N PRO A 172 5.32 -0.45 -6.66
CA PRO A 172 5.15 -1.08 -7.96
C PRO A 172 6.02 -2.33 -8.15
N ALA A 173 5.39 -3.45 -8.51
CA ALA A 173 6.00 -4.78 -8.56
C ALA A 173 7.10 -4.97 -9.62
N LEU A 174 7.32 -4.00 -10.50
CA LEU A 174 8.26 -4.10 -11.62
C LEU A 174 9.66 -3.56 -11.32
N GLU A 175 9.94 -3.23 -10.07
CA GLU A 175 11.26 -2.74 -9.64
C GLU A 175 12.02 -3.84 -8.88
N PRO A 176 13.00 -4.54 -9.49
CA PRO A 176 13.68 -5.68 -8.87
C PRO A 176 14.30 -5.36 -7.51
N ALA A 177 14.95 -4.20 -7.37
CA ALA A 177 15.58 -3.79 -6.12
C ALA A 177 14.56 -3.65 -4.96
N ARG A 178 13.34 -3.21 -5.24
CA ARG A 178 12.27 -3.14 -4.23
C ARG A 178 11.77 -4.52 -3.84
N LEU A 179 11.63 -5.43 -4.81
CA LEU A 179 11.23 -6.82 -4.55
C LEU A 179 12.28 -7.54 -3.69
N ASP A 180 13.57 -7.35 -3.97
CA ASP A 180 14.66 -7.93 -3.17
C ASP A 180 14.65 -7.37 -1.74
N ALA A 181 14.44 -6.07 -1.57
CA ALA A 181 14.31 -5.44 -0.26
C ALA A 181 13.09 -5.97 0.50
N ALA A 182 11.92 -6.06 -0.16
CA ALA A 182 10.71 -6.61 0.43
C ALA A 182 10.90 -8.06 0.88
N LEU A 183 11.52 -8.92 0.04
CA LEU A 183 11.80 -10.31 0.37
C LEU A 183 12.73 -10.42 1.59
N THR A 184 13.74 -9.55 1.68
CA THR A 184 14.65 -9.50 2.84
C THR A 184 13.92 -9.14 4.11
N ILE A 185 13.02 -8.17 4.07
CA ILE A 185 12.19 -7.75 5.21
C ILE A 185 11.25 -8.87 5.64
N PHE A 186 10.59 -9.57 4.72
CA PHE A 186 9.73 -10.70 5.06
C PHE A 186 10.52 -11.88 5.63
N LYS A 187 11.73 -12.15 5.16
CA LYS A 187 12.63 -13.14 5.78
C LYS A 187 12.96 -12.75 7.23
N GLY A 188 13.26 -11.47 7.48
CA GLY A 188 13.44 -10.96 8.84
C GLY A 188 12.18 -11.11 9.72
N ALA A 189 10.99 -10.93 9.16
CA ALA A 189 9.74 -11.19 9.88
C ALA A 189 9.60 -12.69 10.27
N ILE A 190 9.93 -13.60 9.36
CA ILE A 190 9.91 -15.06 9.62
C ILE A 190 10.96 -15.43 10.66
N GLU A 191 12.17 -14.87 10.63
CA GLU A 191 13.22 -15.10 11.62
C GLU A 191 12.81 -14.63 13.03
N ASN A 192 12.05 -13.54 13.14
CA ASN A 192 11.52 -13.07 14.42
C ASN A 192 10.37 -13.95 14.94
N ASP A 193 9.50 -14.44 14.07
CA ASP A 193 8.41 -15.35 14.43
C ASP A 193 7.96 -16.19 13.23
N GLU A 194 8.42 -17.42 13.15
CA GLU A 194 8.08 -18.39 12.09
C GLU A 194 6.60 -18.82 12.07
N SER A 195 5.89 -18.60 13.18
CA SER A 195 4.46 -18.88 13.31
C SER A 195 3.58 -17.69 12.90
N TYR A 196 4.17 -16.55 12.57
CA TYR A 196 3.41 -15.40 12.07
C TYR A 196 3.16 -15.52 10.57
N PHE A 197 1.92 -15.79 10.21
CA PHE A 197 1.50 -15.99 8.82
C PHE A 197 1.88 -14.84 7.87
N GLY A 198 1.89 -13.58 8.35
CA GLY A 198 2.13 -12.40 7.51
C GLY A 198 3.53 -12.35 6.91
N GLY A 199 4.56 -12.80 7.64
CA GLY A 199 5.91 -12.95 7.10
C GLY A 199 5.96 -13.97 5.94
N LEU A 200 5.27 -15.11 6.14
CA LEU A 200 5.19 -16.18 5.15
C LEU A 200 4.38 -15.77 3.91
N ALA A 201 3.21 -15.15 4.12
CA ALA A 201 2.34 -14.69 3.05
C ALA A 201 3.03 -13.64 2.17
N GLY A 202 3.66 -12.64 2.79
CA GLY A 202 4.39 -11.61 2.05
C GLY A 202 5.60 -12.16 1.31
N ALA A 203 6.39 -13.04 1.93
CA ALA A 203 7.53 -13.70 1.26
C ALA A 203 7.06 -14.52 0.05
N ALA A 204 5.90 -15.21 0.16
CA ALA A 204 5.32 -15.96 -0.95
C ALA A 204 4.90 -15.04 -2.10
N GLN A 205 4.23 -13.92 -1.82
CA GLN A 205 3.81 -12.95 -2.83
C GLN A 205 5.00 -12.35 -3.59
N VAL A 206 6.05 -11.96 -2.88
CA VAL A 206 7.25 -11.39 -3.50
C VAL A 206 8.00 -12.44 -4.33
N ALA A 207 8.19 -13.64 -3.80
CA ALA A 207 8.89 -14.70 -4.52
C ALA A 207 8.13 -15.13 -5.79
N ALA A 208 6.80 -15.25 -5.72
CA ALA A 208 5.96 -15.52 -6.90
C ALA A 208 6.05 -14.38 -7.93
N THR A 209 6.10 -13.12 -7.48
CA THR A 209 6.30 -11.97 -8.38
C THR A 209 7.65 -12.04 -9.10
N ILE A 210 8.74 -12.35 -8.37
CA ILE A 210 10.06 -12.54 -8.97
C ILE A 210 10.04 -13.68 -9.99
N ALA A 211 9.37 -14.79 -9.69
CA ALA A 211 9.24 -15.93 -10.60
C ALA A 211 8.52 -15.58 -11.92
N VAL A 212 7.49 -14.73 -11.83
CA VAL A 212 6.75 -14.25 -13.01
C VAL A 212 7.60 -13.31 -13.87
N LEU A 213 8.36 -12.41 -13.23
CA LEU A 213 9.08 -11.34 -13.92
C LEU A 213 10.47 -11.75 -14.44
N THR A 214 11.12 -12.72 -13.83
CA THR A 214 12.46 -13.12 -14.23
C THR A 214 12.46 -13.85 -15.58
N PRO A 215 13.42 -13.56 -16.48
CA PRO A 215 13.65 -14.34 -17.68
C PRO A 215 14.43 -15.64 -17.43
N ASP A 216 15.07 -15.78 -16.25
CA ASP A 216 15.85 -16.95 -15.86
C ASP A 216 14.94 -18.08 -15.37
N PRO A 217 14.87 -19.23 -16.09
CA PRO A 217 13.97 -20.32 -15.75
C PRO A 217 14.35 -21.04 -14.46
N ASP A 218 15.63 -21.11 -14.11
CA ASP A 218 16.10 -21.77 -12.90
C ASP A 218 15.75 -20.94 -11.67
N LEU A 219 15.94 -19.62 -11.76
CA LEU A 219 15.51 -18.67 -10.73
C LEU A 219 13.98 -18.68 -10.60
N ALA A 220 13.25 -18.67 -11.70
CA ALA A 220 11.78 -18.72 -11.68
C ALA A 220 11.28 -19.98 -10.97
N SER A 221 11.81 -21.15 -11.30
CA SER A 221 11.46 -22.42 -10.67
C SER A 221 11.76 -22.45 -9.18
N SER A 222 12.94 -21.97 -8.80
CA SER A 222 13.38 -21.87 -7.39
C SER A 222 12.46 -20.96 -6.58
N MET A 223 12.18 -19.75 -7.11
CA MET A 223 11.32 -18.78 -6.44
C MET A 223 9.88 -19.27 -6.33
N LEU A 224 9.36 -19.95 -7.34
CA LEU A 224 8.00 -20.51 -7.33
C LEU A 224 7.86 -21.64 -6.30
N SER A 225 8.85 -22.52 -6.20
CA SER A 225 8.88 -23.58 -5.16
C SER A 225 8.94 -22.99 -3.75
N TYR A 226 9.78 -21.96 -3.56
CA TYR A 226 9.85 -21.22 -2.30
C TYR A 226 8.51 -20.56 -1.96
N ALA A 227 7.88 -19.90 -2.94
CA ALA A 227 6.60 -19.22 -2.78
C ALA A 227 5.47 -20.21 -2.40
N ASP A 228 5.38 -21.35 -3.10
CA ASP A 228 4.35 -22.36 -2.84
C ASP A 228 4.43 -22.91 -1.42
N THR A 229 5.63 -23.25 -0.96
CA THR A 229 5.84 -23.72 0.42
C THR A 229 5.40 -22.67 1.45
N ARG A 230 5.72 -21.39 1.24
CA ARG A 230 5.40 -20.31 2.17
C ARG A 230 3.91 -19.96 2.17
N ALA A 231 3.26 -19.92 0.99
CA ALA A 231 1.84 -19.65 0.88
C ALA A 231 1.00 -20.76 1.54
N ASN A 232 1.34 -22.03 1.30
CA ASN A 232 0.66 -23.16 1.93
C ASN A 232 0.77 -23.06 3.45
N ARG A 233 1.97 -22.79 3.98
CA ARG A 233 2.18 -22.62 5.42
C ARG A 233 1.43 -21.41 5.99
N ALA A 234 1.34 -20.30 5.27
CA ALA A 234 0.55 -19.14 5.70
C ALA A 234 -0.95 -19.48 5.81
N VAL A 235 -1.49 -20.23 4.84
CA VAL A 235 -2.90 -20.68 4.88
C VAL A 235 -3.13 -21.68 6.00
N GLU A 236 -2.20 -22.60 6.28
CA GLU A 236 -2.31 -23.51 7.43
C GLU A 236 -2.39 -22.76 8.76
N LEU A 237 -1.57 -21.72 8.94
CA LEU A 237 -1.53 -20.91 10.17
C LEU A 237 -2.72 -19.97 10.32
N ALA A 238 -3.24 -19.45 9.20
CA ALA A 238 -4.29 -18.43 9.20
C ALA A 238 -5.23 -18.58 7.98
N PRO A 239 -6.06 -19.66 7.94
CA PRO A 239 -6.89 -19.97 6.76
C PRO A 239 -7.99 -18.93 6.49
N GLU A 240 -8.42 -18.19 7.52
CA GLU A 240 -9.50 -17.19 7.45
C GLU A 240 -8.97 -15.74 7.37
N THR A 241 -7.72 -15.56 6.94
CA THR A 241 -7.19 -14.22 6.68
C THR A 241 -7.14 -13.94 5.18
N GLY A 242 -7.59 -12.76 4.77
CA GLY A 242 -7.55 -12.35 3.36
C GLY A 242 -6.12 -12.32 2.81
N TRP A 243 -5.14 -11.96 3.63
CA TRP A 243 -3.74 -11.93 3.19
C TRP A 243 -3.18 -13.31 2.87
N SER A 244 -3.41 -14.34 3.74
CA SER A 244 -2.98 -15.71 3.44
C SER A 244 -3.62 -16.24 2.16
N GLN A 245 -4.93 -16.00 1.97
CA GLN A 245 -5.65 -16.40 0.77
C GLN A 245 -5.17 -15.64 -0.47
N SER A 246 -4.87 -14.35 -0.36
CA SER A 246 -4.30 -13.55 -1.46
C SER A 246 -2.90 -14.04 -1.85
N ALA A 247 -2.07 -14.43 -0.88
CA ALA A 247 -0.76 -15.02 -1.16
C ALA A 247 -0.90 -16.37 -1.90
N LYS A 248 -1.83 -17.23 -1.45
CA LYS A 248 -2.13 -18.48 -2.15
C LYS A 248 -2.61 -18.23 -3.57
N ALA A 249 -3.55 -17.28 -3.75
CA ALA A 249 -4.07 -16.91 -5.06
C ALA A 249 -2.96 -16.46 -6.02
N TRP A 250 -2.03 -15.62 -5.55
CA TRP A 250 -0.93 -15.11 -6.36
C TRP A 250 0.08 -16.19 -6.73
N VAL A 251 0.34 -17.15 -5.85
CA VAL A 251 1.18 -18.32 -6.16
C VAL A 251 0.51 -19.23 -7.18
N GLU A 252 -0.79 -19.51 -7.05
CA GLU A 252 -1.51 -20.33 -8.05
C GLU A 252 -1.57 -19.62 -9.41
N PHE A 253 -1.75 -18.29 -9.44
CA PHE A 253 -1.59 -17.48 -10.64
C PHE A 253 -0.21 -17.67 -11.28
N ALA A 254 0.86 -17.54 -10.50
CA ALA A 254 2.23 -17.71 -11.00
C ALA A 254 2.52 -19.13 -11.52
N LYS A 255 1.79 -20.13 -11.05
CA LYS A 255 1.82 -21.51 -11.53
C LYS A 255 0.94 -21.76 -12.75
N ASN A 256 0.18 -20.76 -13.21
CA ASN A 256 -0.87 -20.85 -14.22
C ASN A 256 -2.06 -21.76 -13.85
N ASN A 257 -2.29 -21.97 -12.56
CA ASN A 257 -3.45 -22.70 -12.03
C ASN A 257 -4.63 -21.73 -11.87
N TRP A 258 -5.24 -21.36 -12.99
CA TRP A 258 -6.24 -20.30 -13.04
C TRP A 258 -7.50 -20.54 -12.21
N PRO A 259 -8.10 -21.75 -12.18
CA PRO A 259 -9.27 -22.03 -11.35
C PRO A 259 -8.98 -21.81 -9.86
N GLU A 260 -7.86 -22.34 -9.35
CA GLU A 260 -7.43 -22.25 -7.96
C GLU A 260 -7.04 -20.82 -7.60
N ALA A 261 -6.39 -20.09 -8.52
CA ALA A 261 -6.05 -18.69 -8.36
C ALA A 261 -7.29 -17.82 -8.18
N MET A 262 -8.31 -18.02 -9.02
CA MET A 262 -9.57 -17.28 -8.96
C MET A 262 -10.38 -17.61 -7.72
N GLU A 263 -10.48 -18.88 -7.32
CA GLU A 263 -11.17 -19.29 -6.09
C GLU A 263 -10.54 -18.63 -4.85
N ALA A 264 -9.21 -18.72 -4.73
CA ALA A 264 -8.47 -18.13 -3.61
C ALA A 264 -8.54 -16.59 -3.63
N ALA A 265 -8.48 -15.95 -4.81
CA ALA A 265 -8.62 -14.49 -4.94
C ALA A 265 -10.00 -14.01 -4.48
N GLN A 266 -11.09 -14.67 -4.91
CA GLN A 266 -12.44 -14.35 -4.46
C GLN A 266 -12.62 -14.58 -2.96
N ARG A 267 -11.99 -15.62 -2.40
CA ARG A 267 -11.99 -15.85 -0.95
C ARG A 267 -11.23 -14.73 -0.23
N ALA A 268 -10.07 -14.33 -0.72
CA ALA A 268 -9.29 -13.23 -0.17
C ALA A 268 -10.09 -11.92 -0.13
N GLN A 269 -10.76 -11.58 -1.22
CA GLN A 269 -11.61 -10.39 -1.31
C GLN A 269 -12.77 -10.41 -0.31
N ARG A 270 -13.43 -11.56 -0.13
CA ARG A 270 -14.52 -11.69 0.85
C ARG A 270 -14.03 -11.55 2.29
N LEU A 271 -12.83 -12.07 2.60
CA LEU A 271 -12.26 -12.03 3.95
C LEU A 271 -11.66 -10.66 4.30
N ALA A 272 -11.19 -9.92 3.31
CA ALA A 272 -10.54 -8.62 3.51
C ALA A 272 -10.95 -7.59 2.45
N PRO A 273 -12.25 -7.20 2.41
CA PRO A 273 -12.77 -6.30 1.37
C PRO A 273 -12.25 -4.86 1.47
N ASN A 274 -11.60 -4.52 2.58
CA ASN A 274 -11.02 -3.20 2.83
C ASN A 274 -9.49 -3.22 3.01
N ASP A 275 -8.83 -4.33 2.71
CA ASP A 275 -7.36 -4.42 2.72
C ASP A 275 -6.82 -4.08 1.32
N VAL A 276 -6.21 -2.89 1.19
CA VAL A 276 -5.69 -2.37 -0.08
C VAL A 276 -4.72 -3.34 -0.75
N HIS A 277 -3.81 -3.95 0.02
CA HIS A 277 -2.80 -4.85 -0.53
C HIS A 277 -3.40 -6.18 -1.01
N VAL A 278 -4.44 -6.67 -0.33
CA VAL A 278 -5.20 -7.85 -0.80
C VAL A 278 -5.90 -7.54 -2.11
N LEU A 279 -6.56 -6.39 -2.20
CA LEU A 279 -7.30 -5.97 -3.39
C LEU A 279 -6.38 -5.68 -4.59
N GLU A 280 -5.16 -5.20 -4.37
CA GLU A 280 -4.15 -5.02 -5.43
C GLU A 280 -3.85 -6.34 -6.14
N PHE A 281 -3.55 -7.41 -5.39
CA PHE A 281 -3.30 -8.74 -5.98
C PHE A 281 -4.56 -9.33 -6.61
N VAL A 282 -5.71 -9.21 -5.96
CA VAL A 282 -7.00 -9.67 -6.50
C VAL A 282 -7.30 -9.01 -7.84
N SER A 283 -7.11 -7.68 -7.95
CA SER A 283 -7.32 -6.94 -9.18
C SER A 283 -6.41 -7.41 -10.32
N LEU A 284 -5.15 -7.72 -10.03
CA LEU A 284 -4.21 -8.24 -11.04
C LEU A 284 -4.58 -9.67 -11.48
N ILE A 285 -4.97 -10.54 -10.55
CA ILE A 285 -5.42 -11.89 -10.90
C ILE A 285 -6.68 -11.82 -11.78
N MET A 286 -7.65 -10.98 -11.43
CA MET A 286 -8.86 -10.78 -12.22
C MET A 286 -8.55 -10.18 -13.60
N LEU A 287 -7.64 -9.21 -13.68
CA LEU A 287 -7.19 -8.62 -14.93
C LEU A 287 -6.64 -9.70 -15.89
N TYR A 288 -5.70 -10.49 -15.38
CA TYR A 288 -5.04 -11.49 -16.23
C TYR A 288 -5.86 -12.75 -16.47
N SER A 289 -6.91 -12.99 -15.68
CA SER A 289 -7.91 -14.02 -15.99
C SER A 289 -8.89 -13.62 -17.08
N GLY A 290 -8.99 -12.31 -17.41
CA GLY A 290 -9.94 -11.77 -18.38
C GLY A 290 -11.25 -11.26 -17.77
N SER A 291 -11.35 -11.15 -16.44
CA SER A 291 -12.52 -10.63 -15.70
C SER A 291 -12.47 -9.09 -15.63
N PHE A 292 -12.50 -8.43 -16.80
CA PHE A 292 -12.19 -6.99 -16.91
C PHE A 292 -13.25 -6.10 -16.27
N GLU A 293 -14.53 -6.46 -16.35
CA GLU A 293 -15.62 -5.72 -15.71
C GLU A 293 -15.47 -5.72 -14.19
N GLU A 294 -15.10 -6.85 -13.59
CA GLU A 294 -14.85 -6.99 -12.16
C GLU A 294 -13.65 -6.14 -11.72
N VAL A 295 -12.61 -6.04 -12.56
CA VAL A 295 -11.46 -5.15 -12.28
C VAL A 295 -11.90 -3.69 -12.19
N ILE A 296 -12.79 -3.23 -13.06
CA ILE A 296 -13.33 -1.86 -13.02
C ILE A 296 -14.09 -1.64 -11.72
N VAL A 297 -15.00 -2.57 -11.37
CA VAL A 297 -15.80 -2.47 -10.13
C VAL A 297 -14.91 -2.39 -8.88
N ILE A 298 -13.93 -3.29 -8.76
CA ILE A 298 -12.98 -3.28 -7.62
C ILE A 298 -12.17 -1.99 -7.61
N SER A 299 -11.71 -1.52 -8.77
CA SER A 299 -10.89 -0.32 -8.86
C SER A 299 -11.66 0.95 -8.49
N GLU A 300 -12.93 1.07 -8.88
CA GLU A 300 -13.80 2.19 -8.53
C GLU A 300 -14.13 2.18 -7.02
N ASP A 301 -14.47 1.02 -6.47
CA ASP A 301 -14.73 0.84 -5.04
C ASP A 301 -13.50 1.18 -4.20
N ALA A 302 -12.33 0.64 -4.57
CA ALA A 302 -11.07 0.92 -3.88
C ALA A 302 -10.70 2.40 -3.92
N ARG A 303 -10.86 3.07 -5.07
CA ARG A 303 -10.61 4.52 -5.20
C ARG A 303 -11.54 5.37 -4.33
N SER A 304 -12.74 4.92 -4.07
CA SER A 304 -13.69 5.62 -3.19
C SER A 304 -13.35 5.47 -1.70
N LYS A 305 -12.67 4.38 -1.32
CA LYS A 305 -12.37 4.02 0.06
C LYS A 305 -10.97 4.40 0.52
N PHE A 306 -10.00 4.36 -0.40
CA PHE A 306 -8.59 4.59 -0.06
C PHE A 306 -8.12 5.95 -0.54
N ASP A 307 -7.19 6.55 0.21
CA ASP A 307 -6.59 7.83 -0.17
C ASP A 307 -5.85 7.73 -1.51
N LEU A 308 -5.93 8.80 -2.31
CA LEU A 308 -5.38 8.87 -3.68
C LEU A 308 -3.87 8.56 -3.76
N GLU A 309 -3.11 8.70 -2.67
CA GLU A 309 -1.69 8.34 -2.62
C GLU A 309 -1.42 6.84 -2.92
N ARG A 310 -2.43 5.96 -2.76
CA ARG A 310 -2.34 4.52 -3.06
C ARG A 310 -3.25 4.08 -4.21
N GLY A 311 -4.02 4.99 -4.77
CA GLY A 311 -5.03 4.67 -5.80
C GLY A 311 -4.48 4.37 -7.19
N TYR A 312 -3.20 4.60 -7.44
CA TYR A 312 -2.62 4.47 -8.79
C TYR A 312 -2.56 3.01 -9.31
N VAL A 313 -2.42 2.02 -8.43
CA VAL A 313 -2.42 0.60 -8.84
C VAL A 313 -3.77 0.26 -9.45
N PHE A 314 -4.85 0.65 -8.79
CA PHE A 314 -6.21 0.45 -9.27
C PHE A 314 -6.51 1.25 -10.54
N GLN A 315 -5.97 2.46 -10.69
CA GLN A 315 -6.10 3.23 -11.92
C GLN A 315 -5.39 2.55 -13.10
N ASN A 316 -4.20 2.01 -12.90
CA ASN A 316 -3.47 1.27 -13.92
C ASN A 316 -4.21 -0.04 -14.28
N ALA A 317 -4.71 -0.78 -13.29
CA ALA A 317 -5.50 -1.98 -13.51
C ALA A 317 -6.79 -1.68 -14.28
N MET A 318 -7.51 -0.63 -13.90
CA MET A 318 -8.71 -0.15 -14.59
C MET A 318 -8.41 0.27 -16.06
N GLY A 319 -7.32 1.01 -16.27
CA GLY A 319 -6.89 1.39 -17.62
C GLY A 319 -6.58 0.18 -18.50
N SER A 320 -5.91 -0.83 -17.93
CA SER A 320 -5.64 -2.09 -18.62
C SER A 320 -6.93 -2.85 -18.95
N ALA A 321 -7.87 -2.96 -18.01
CA ALA A 321 -9.16 -3.60 -18.22
C ALA A 321 -9.99 -2.89 -19.30
N LYS A 322 -10.05 -1.55 -19.26
CA LYS A 322 -10.74 -0.73 -20.27
C LYS A 322 -10.17 -0.92 -21.66
N PHE A 323 -8.84 -1.06 -21.82
CA PHE A 323 -8.22 -1.38 -23.10
C PHE A 323 -8.77 -2.69 -23.68
N HIS A 324 -8.86 -3.76 -22.88
CA HIS A 324 -9.37 -5.05 -23.33
C HIS A 324 -10.87 -5.04 -23.61
N LEU A 325 -11.64 -4.18 -22.96
CA LEU A 325 -13.04 -3.89 -23.24
C LEU A 325 -13.23 -2.95 -24.44
N LYS A 326 -12.13 -2.49 -25.07
CA LYS A 326 -12.11 -1.55 -26.19
C LYS A 326 -12.60 -0.14 -25.86
N ASP A 327 -12.67 0.21 -24.56
CA ASP A 327 -12.84 1.60 -24.09
C ASP A 327 -11.46 2.29 -24.06
N TYR A 328 -10.94 2.61 -25.24
CA TYR A 328 -9.58 3.15 -25.38
C TYR A 328 -9.45 4.56 -24.84
N GLU A 329 -10.50 5.41 -24.95
CA GLU A 329 -10.54 6.73 -24.34
C GLU A 329 -10.50 6.64 -22.81
N GLY A 330 -11.30 5.75 -22.25
CA GLY A 330 -11.29 5.48 -20.81
C GLY A 330 -9.98 4.89 -20.32
N ALA A 331 -9.30 4.07 -21.13
CA ALA A 331 -7.97 3.54 -20.83
C ALA A 331 -6.93 4.67 -20.77
N VAL A 332 -6.89 5.54 -21.78
CA VAL A 332 -6.01 6.73 -21.81
C VAL A 332 -6.24 7.60 -20.58
N SER A 333 -7.50 7.95 -20.28
CA SER A 333 -7.86 8.76 -19.13
C SER A 333 -7.36 8.16 -17.81
N ALA A 334 -7.50 6.85 -17.63
CA ALA A 334 -7.06 6.17 -16.42
C ALA A 334 -5.54 6.21 -16.22
N PHE A 335 -4.74 5.98 -17.28
CA PHE A 335 -3.28 6.03 -17.20
C PHE A 335 -2.74 7.46 -17.03
N GLU A 336 -3.36 8.46 -17.69
CA GLU A 336 -2.99 9.86 -17.50
C GLU A 336 -3.28 10.31 -16.06
N GLN A 337 -4.46 9.98 -15.52
CA GLN A 337 -4.80 10.27 -14.13
C GLN A 337 -3.84 9.56 -13.14
N ALA A 338 -3.47 8.30 -13.38
CA ALA A 338 -2.49 7.61 -12.55
C ALA A 338 -1.16 8.37 -12.50
N THR A 339 -0.70 8.88 -13.65
CA THR A 339 0.53 9.67 -13.75
C THR A 339 0.41 11.02 -13.06
N GLU A 340 -0.70 11.75 -13.26
CA GLU A 340 -0.98 13.06 -12.64
C GLU A 340 -1.07 12.96 -11.11
N ASN A 341 -1.60 11.86 -10.60
CA ASN A 341 -1.69 11.59 -9.16
C ASN A 341 -0.37 11.09 -8.54
N GLY A 342 0.74 11.13 -9.29
CA GLY A 342 2.07 10.74 -8.80
C GLY A 342 2.31 9.24 -8.78
N GLY A 343 1.49 8.46 -9.47
CA GLY A 343 1.67 7.03 -9.65
C GLY A 343 2.96 6.71 -10.42
N PRO A 344 3.58 5.55 -10.14
CA PRO A 344 4.77 5.14 -10.86
C PRO A 344 4.46 4.88 -12.33
N VAL A 345 5.31 5.39 -13.19
CA VAL A 345 5.27 5.12 -14.61
C VAL A 345 6.27 4.00 -14.91
N GLY A 346 5.77 2.89 -15.43
CA GLY A 346 6.58 1.73 -15.79
C GLY A 346 6.34 1.28 -17.23
N PRO A 347 7.15 0.33 -17.72
CA PRO A 347 7.02 -0.14 -19.10
C PRO A 347 5.65 -0.73 -19.42
N VAL A 348 4.96 -1.34 -18.46
CA VAL A 348 3.61 -1.89 -18.63
C VAL A 348 2.58 -0.78 -18.86
N SER A 349 2.54 0.25 -18.01
CA SER A 349 1.58 1.35 -18.16
C SER A 349 1.82 2.15 -19.44
N VAL A 350 3.09 2.36 -19.80
CA VAL A 350 3.45 3.04 -21.07
C VAL A 350 3.04 2.20 -22.28
N ALA A 351 3.20 0.87 -22.23
CA ALA A 351 2.78 -0.03 -23.31
C ALA A 351 1.26 0.01 -23.53
N TYR A 352 0.46 -0.05 -22.47
CA TYR A 352 -0.99 0.07 -22.57
C TYR A 352 -1.43 1.45 -23.06
N LEU A 353 -0.85 2.52 -22.55
CA LEU A 353 -1.16 3.90 -22.97
C LEU A 353 -0.83 4.09 -24.46
N MET A 354 0.35 3.62 -24.91
CA MET A 354 0.75 3.61 -26.31
C MET A 354 -0.23 2.85 -27.18
N ALA A 355 -0.59 1.62 -26.79
CA ALA A 355 -1.53 0.78 -27.50
C ALA A 355 -2.93 1.44 -27.58
N SER A 356 -3.37 2.08 -26.49
CA SER A 356 -4.65 2.80 -26.44
C SER A 356 -4.68 3.97 -27.44
N TYR A 357 -3.62 4.79 -27.48
CA TYR A 357 -3.52 5.87 -28.46
C TYR A 357 -3.45 5.35 -29.91
N GLN A 358 -2.77 4.23 -30.14
CA GLN A 358 -2.75 3.58 -31.47
C GLN A 358 -4.15 3.16 -31.90
N MET A 359 -4.92 2.53 -31.01
CA MET A 359 -6.29 2.08 -31.29
C MET A 359 -7.27 3.25 -31.52
N LEU A 360 -6.99 4.43 -30.97
CA LEU A 360 -7.72 5.69 -31.21
C LEU A 360 -7.28 6.40 -32.50
N GLY A 361 -6.31 5.88 -33.25
CA GLY A 361 -5.75 6.54 -34.42
C GLY A 361 -4.86 7.74 -34.13
N ASN A 362 -4.45 7.96 -32.89
CA ASN A 362 -3.52 9.02 -32.51
C ASN A 362 -2.07 8.54 -32.67
N GLU A 363 -1.67 8.35 -33.93
CA GLU A 363 -0.35 7.81 -34.30
C GLU A 363 0.81 8.63 -33.73
N SER A 364 0.67 9.96 -33.66
CA SER A 364 1.74 10.83 -33.14
C SER A 364 2.03 10.57 -31.66
N LYS A 365 1.00 10.47 -30.81
CA LYS A 365 1.18 10.14 -29.38
C LYS A 365 1.65 8.69 -29.19
N ALA A 366 1.11 7.77 -29.97
CA ALA A 366 1.52 6.37 -29.92
C ALA A 366 2.99 6.19 -30.28
N GLN A 367 3.48 6.85 -31.33
CA GLN A 367 4.88 6.81 -31.73
C GLN A 367 5.80 7.47 -30.68
N ALA A 368 5.42 8.62 -30.12
CA ALA A 368 6.20 9.28 -29.06
C ALA A 368 6.36 8.38 -27.83
N LEU A 369 5.32 7.62 -27.46
CA LEU A 369 5.40 6.65 -26.36
C LEU A 369 6.21 5.40 -26.73
N SER A 370 6.17 4.94 -27.98
CA SER A 370 7.03 3.87 -28.50
C SER A 370 8.52 4.22 -28.39
N GLU A 371 8.89 5.45 -28.78
CA GLU A 371 10.25 5.96 -28.66
C GLU A 371 10.66 6.11 -27.20
N LYS A 372 9.76 6.60 -26.35
CA LYS A 372 9.97 6.73 -24.90
C LYS A 372 10.20 5.35 -24.25
N LEU A 373 9.35 4.37 -24.54
CA LEU A 373 9.47 3.02 -24.02
C LEU A 373 10.83 2.39 -24.41
N SER A 374 11.24 2.55 -25.67
CA SER A 374 12.50 2.02 -26.17
C SER A 374 13.73 2.71 -25.58
N ARG A 375 13.64 4.01 -25.26
CA ARG A 375 14.75 4.79 -24.71
C ARG A 375 14.90 4.60 -23.20
N GLU A 376 13.80 4.63 -22.46
CA GLU A 376 13.83 4.60 -20.99
C GLU A 376 13.94 3.15 -20.44
N TRP A 377 13.41 2.18 -21.18
CA TRP A 377 13.46 0.75 -20.82
C TRP A 377 13.93 -0.12 -22.01
N PRO A 378 15.19 0.04 -22.45
CA PRO A 378 15.71 -0.64 -23.67
C PRO A 378 15.67 -2.17 -23.56
N ASP A 379 15.81 -2.71 -22.35
CA ASP A 379 15.84 -4.15 -22.09
C ASP A 379 14.44 -4.72 -21.73
N SER A 380 13.40 -3.88 -21.82
CA SER A 380 12.05 -4.31 -21.46
C SER A 380 11.49 -5.35 -22.46
N ARG A 381 11.01 -6.45 -21.90
CA ARG A 381 10.38 -7.55 -22.64
C ARG A 381 8.87 -7.61 -22.34
N VAL A 382 8.22 -6.43 -22.33
CA VAL A 382 6.78 -6.35 -22.00
C VAL A 382 5.92 -7.18 -22.94
N ASP A 383 6.31 -7.34 -24.19
CA ASP A 383 5.62 -8.22 -25.15
C ASP A 383 5.65 -9.69 -24.73
N ALA A 384 6.82 -10.19 -24.31
CA ALA A 384 6.95 -11.54 -23.81
C ALA A 384 6.25 -11.72 -22.45
N LEU A 385 6.28 -10.69 -21.61
CA LEU A 385 5.58 -10.68 -20.32
C LEU A 385 4.06 -10.82 -20.54
N PHE A 386 3.47 -10.02 -21.42
CA PHE A 386 2.03 -10.08 -21.70
C PHE A 386 1.59 -11.44 -22.27
N GLN A 387 2.45 -12.12 -23.03
CA GLN A 387 2.14 -13.48 -23.52
C GLN A 387 2.07 -14.52 -22.40
N LYS A 388 2.78 -14.28 -21.27
CA LYS A 388 2.77 -15.20 -20.12
C LYS A 388 1.66 -14.89 -19.12
N LEU A 389 1.24 -13.62 -19.01
CA LEU A 389 0.39 -13.16 -17.92
C LEU A 389 -1.08 -13.52 -18.06
N PHE A 390 -1.62 -13.64 -19.29
CA PHE A 390 -3.03 -13.85 -19.51
C PHE A 390 -3.42 -15.34 -19.59
N ALA A 391 -4.54 -15.68 -18.95
CA ALA A 391 -5.15 -17.01 -19.06
C ALA A 391 -5.51 -17.34 -20.51
N ASP A 392 -6.10 -16.38 -21.23
CA ASP A 392 -6.29 -16.45 -22.68
C ASP A 392 -5.16 -15.67 -23.39
N PRO A 393 -4.25 -16.37 -24.10
CA PRO A 393 -3.14 -15.74 -24.81
C PRO A 393 -3.57 -14.68 -25.84
N LYS A 394 -4.84 -14.69 -26.24
CA LYS A 394 -5.40 -13.70 -27.16
C LYS A 394 -5.21 -12.27 -26.63
N TYR A 395 -5.44 -12.04 -25.36
CA TYR A 395 -5.33 -10.68 -24.78
C TYR A 395 -3.90 -10.12 -24.83
N GLY A 396 -2.92 -10.94 -24.51
CA GLY A 396 -1.50 -10.56 -24.65
C GLY A 396 -1.11 -10.34 -26.12
N LYS A 397 -1.65 -11.15 -27.03
CA LYS A 397 -1.42 -11.02 -28.46
C LYS A 397 -2.04 -9.73 -29.01
N ASP A 398 -3.31 -9.44 -28.70
CA ASP A 398 -4.01 -8.24 -29.18
C ASP A 398 -3.28 -6.95 -28.71
N LEU A 399 -2.82 -6.92 -27.47
CA LEU A 399 -2.00 -5.81 -26.94
C LEU A 399 -0.67 -5.70 -27.70
N GLY A 400 0.05 -6.80 -27.89
CA GLY A 400 1.31 -6.83 -28.63
C GLY A 400 1.14 -6.42 -30.10
N ASP A 401 0.01 -6.75 -30.74
CA ASP A 401 -0.31 -6.33 -32.10
C ASP A 401 -0.52 -4.79 -32.17
N ALA A 402 -1.24 -4.20 -31.21
CA ALA A 402 -1.40 -2.76 -31.12
C ALA A 402 -0.06 -2.03 -30.88
N MET A 403 0.83 -2.58 -30.04
CA MET A 403 2.16 -2.04 -29.84
C MET A 403 3.00 -2.08 -31.12
N ARG A 404 2.93 -3.17 -31.90
CA ARG A 404 3.64 -3.28 -33.19
C ARG A 404 3.10 -2.30 -34.22
N GLN A 405 1.80 -2.01 -34.23
CA GLN A 405 1.20 -0.98 -35.08
C GLN A 405 1.70 0.42 -34.71
N ALA A 406 2.01 0.68 -33.43
CA ALA A 406 2.66 1.91 -32.96
C ALA A 406 4.19 1.93 -33.22
N ASN A 407 4.70 1.07 -34.10
CA ASN A 407 6.12 0.93 -34.47
C ASN A 407 7.06 0.51 -33.31
N TRP A 408 6.52 0.03 -32.19
CA TRP A 408 7.37 -0.51 -31.13
C TRP A 408 7.91 -1.91 -31.51
N ARG A 409 9.19 -2.11 -31.23
CA ARG A 409 9.89 -3.40 -31.40
C ARG A 409 10.82 -3.62 -30.24
N PRO A 410 10.88 -4.84 -29.65
CA PRO A 410 11.85 -5.15 -28.61
C PRO A 410 13.28 -5.04 -29.15
N SER A 411 14.21 -4.52 -28.34
CA SER A 411 15.60 -4.26 -28.76
C SER A 411 16.37 -5.49 -29.22
N HIS A 412 15.98 -6.68 -28.78
CA HIS A 412 16.62 -7.96 -29.16
C HIS A 412 16.09 -8.58 -30.47
N SER A 413 15.25 -7.87 -31.20
CA SER A 413 14.77 -8.28 -32.53
C SER A 413 15.57 -7.61 -33.68
N ARG A 414 16.69 -6.96 -33.37
CA ARG A 414 17.61 -6.38 -34.35
C ARG A 414 18.80 -7.29 -34.59
#